data_4029127366711dbc4b526c9cf5ffdb72
#
_entry.id   4029127366711dbc4b526c9cf5ffdb72
#
_cell.length_a   1.000
_cell.length_b   1.000
_cell.length_c   1.000
_cell.angle_alpha   90.00
_cell.angle_beta   90.00
_cell.angle_gamma   90.00
#
_symmetry.space_group_name_H-M   'P 1'
#
loop_
_entity.id
_entity.type
_entity.pdbx_description
1 polymer ?
#
loop_
_entity_poly.entity_id
_entity_poly.type
_entity_poly.pdbx_seq_one_letter_code
_entity_poly.pdbx_strand_id
1 'polypeptide(L)'
;LVPEAKGFYYKPCLNPNVIKQSFSINELKIESIKQNHGFTESTGFKINNFAYCTDVLDFEEQEFKKLFKLDLLIIDCLRFEPHKTHAHFDKVMEWIKILKPKKTILTHMNYEVDYDYISSLVPSNCYPAFDGMIVKV
;
A
#
# COMPACT_ATOMS: atom_id res chain seq x y z
N LEU A 1 -0.94 -18.55 13.29
CA LEU A 1 -0.40 -19.73 13.99
C LEU A 1 -0.03 -20.74 12.93
N VAL A 2 1.26 -20.93 12.68
CA VAL A 2 1.72 -22.06 11.86
C VAL A 2 1.52 -23.30 12.73
N PRO A 3 0.69 -24.27 12.33
CA PRO A 3 0.52 -25.51 13.10
C PRO A 3 1.89 -26.19 13.22
N GLU A 4 2.19 -26.72 14.39
CA GLU A 4 3.35 -27.62 14.55
C GLU A 4 3.21 -28.75 13.53
N ALA A 5 3.99 -28.69 12.45
CA ALA A 5 4.08 -29.80 11.52
C ALA A 5 4.80 -30.94 12.26
N LYS A 6 4.07 -32.00 12.57
CA LYS A 6 4.65 -33.24 13.15
C LYS A 6 5.81 -33.70 12.25
N GLY A 7 7.04 -33.61 12.79
CA GLY A 7 8.25 -34.08 12.12
C GLY A 7 9.27 -33.01 11.73
N PHE A 8 9.03 -31.73 11.96
CA PHE A 8 10.01 -30.67 11.79
C PHE A 8 10.60 -30.23 13.13
N TYR A 9 11.92 -30.24 13.25
CA TYR A 9 12.66 -29.87 14.47
C TYR A 9 12.76 -28.35 14.73
N TYR A 10 12.09 -27.50 13.95
CA TYR A 10 12.18 -26.04 14.10
C TYR A 10 11.01 -25.53 14.91
N LYS A 11 11.31 -24.91 16.06
CA LYS A 11 10.31 -24.17 16.84
C LYS A 11 9.89 -22.92 16.03
N PRO A 12 8.63 -22.47 16.15
CA PRO A 12 8.22 -21.18 15.60
C PRO A 12 9.16 -20.08 16.12
N CYS A 13 9.77 -19.32 15.20
CA CYS A 13 10.69 -18.23 15.54
C CYS A 13 9.98 -16.87 15.65
N LEU A 14 8.67 -16.82 15.36
CA LEU A 14 7.88 -15.59 15.39
C LEU A 14 6.81 -15.66 16.48
N ASN A 15 6.69 -14.59 17.24
CA ASN A 15 5.58 -14.36 18.16
C ASN A 15 4.58 -13.41 17.47
N PRO A 16 3.40 -13.89 17.04
CA PRO A 16 2.42 -13.04 16.39
C PRO A 16 1.77 -12.11 17.40
N ASN A 17 1.59 -10.85 17.00
CA ASN A 17 0.82 -9.87 17.73
C ASN A 17 -0.34 -9.38 16.84
N VAL A 18 -1.52 -9.23 17.43
CA VAL A 18 -2.68 -8.70 16.72
C VAL A 18 -2.47 -7.20 16.46
N ILE A 19 -2.55 -6.79 15.21
CA ILE A 19 -2.52 -5.38 14.83
C ILE A 19 -3.82 -4.72 15.29
N LYS A 20 -3.69 -3.63 16.07
CA LYS A 20 -4.80 -2.78 16.47
C LYS A 20 -4.95 -1.63 15.48
N GLN A 21 -6.06 -0.91 15.55
CA GLN A 21 -6.30 0.28 14.74
C GLN A 21 -5.20 1.35 14.91
N SER A 22 -4.60 1.45 16.09
CA SER A 22 -3.43 2.27 16.35
C SER A 22 -2.50 1.55 17.33
N PHE A 23 -1.21 1.59 17.06
CA PHE A 23 -0.16 1.01 17.91
C PHE A 23 1.13 1.78 17.74
N SER A 24 2.13 1.51 18.58
CA SER A 24 3.45 2.15 18.48
C SER A 24 4.55 1.11 18.39
N ILE A 25 5.55 1.41 17.58
CA ILE A 25 6.83 0.71 17.57
C ILE A 25 7.89 1.75 17.91
N ASN A 26 8.52 1.60 19.06
CA ASN A 26 9.37 2.65 19.65
C ASN A 26 8.61 3.98 19.74
N GLU A 27 9.14 5.03 19.17
CA GLU A 27 8.54 6.37 19.13
C GLU A 27 7.58 6.59 17.93
N LEU A 28 7.51 5.64 16.99
CA LEU A 28 6.65 5.75 15.83
C LEU A 28 5.22 5.32 16.17
N LYS A 29 4.30 6.26 16.06
CA LYS A 29 2.87 5.99 16.15
C LYS A 29 2.35 5.58 14.76
N ILE A 30 1.77 4.39 14.70
CA ILE A 30 1.28 3.76 13.47
C ILE A 30 -0.23 3.61 13.55
N GLU A 31 -0.91 4.04 12.52
CA GLU A 31 -2.34 3.84 12.32
C GLU A 31 -2.54 2.79 11.21
N SER A 32 -3.32 1.76 11.48
CA SER A 32 -3.70 0.78 10.47
C SER A 32 -4.84 1.32 9.60
N ILE A 33 -4.76 1.00 8.31
CA ILE A 33 -5.76 1.33 7.31
C ILE A 33 -6.32 0.02 6.78
N LYS A 34 -7.60 -0.22 7.02
CA LYS A 34 -8.29 -1.40 6.51
C LYS A 34 -8.50 -1.25 5.00
N GLN A 35 -8.11 -2.26 4.24
CA GLN A 35 -8.17 -2.26 2.79
C GLN A 35 -9.00 -3.43 2.28
N ASN A 36 -9.81 -3.19 1.26
CA ASN A 36 -10.45 -4.24 0.51
C ASN A 36 -9.44 -4.81 -0.51
N HIS A 37 -9.20 -6.11 -0.44
CA HIS A 37 -8.35 -6.85 -1.38
C HIS A 37 -9.16 -7.93 -2.12
N GLY A 38 -10.36 -7.58 -2.57
CA GLY A 38 -11.25 -8.47 -3.30
C GLY A 38 -11.91 -9.53 -2.42
N PHE A 39 -11.33 -10.71 -2.33
CA PHE A 39 -11.89 -11.83 -1.55
C PHE A 39 -11.51 -11.77 -0.06
N THR A 40 -10.63 -10.88 0.30
CA THR A 40 -10.10 -10.74 1.66
C THR A 40 -9.82 -9.28 1.98
N GLU A 41 -9.38 -9.03 3.20
CA GLU A 41 -8.91 -7.73 3.65
C GLU A 41 -7.40 -7.75 3.77
N SER A 42 -6.78 -6.62 3.47
CA SER A 42 -5.38 -6.34 3.74
C SER A 42 -5.25 -5.13 4.67
N THR A 43 -4.03 -4.82 5.09
CA THR A 43 -3.78 -3.71 6.00
C THR A 43 -2.69 -2.81 5.44
N GLY A 44 -3.06 -1.57 5.18
CA GLY A 44 -2.12 -0.48 4.97
C GLY A 44 -1.69 0.16 6.28
N PHE A 45 -0.67 0.98 6.24
CA PHE A 45 -0.11 1.65 7.40
C PHE A 45 0.09 3.14 7.14
N LYS A 46 -0.30 3.95 8.13
CA LYS A 46 -0.04 5.38 8.13
C LYS A 46 0.83 5.74 9.32
N ILE A 47 1.89 6.51 9.04
CA ILE A 47 2.84 7.03 10.03
C ILE A 47 2.94 8.53 9.80
N ASN A 48 2.39 9.34 10.70
CA ASN A 48 2.29 10.79 10.52
C ASN A 48 1.58 11.12 9.17
N ASN A 49 2.29 11.82 8.25
CA ASN A 49 1.78 12.18 6.93
C ASN A 49 2.28 11.26 5.80
N PHE A 50 2.75 10.08 6.14
CA PHE A 50 3.15 9.04 5.20
C PHE A 50 2.17 7.86 5.29
N ALA A 51 1.77 7.28 4.15
CA ALA A 51 1.02 6.02 4.12
C ALA A 51 1.60 5.04 3.09
N TYR A 52 1.51 3.76 3.43
CA TYR A 52 1.89 2.62 2.60
C TYR A 52 0.68 1.69 2.45
N CYS A 53 0.17 1.56 1.23
CA CYS A 53 -1.07 0.86 0.91
C CYS A 53 -0.86 -0.04 -0.30
N THR A 54 -0.43 -1.29 -0.10
CA THR A 54 -0.30 -2.32 -1.13
C THR A 54 -1.35 -3.40 -0.93
N ASP A 55 -1.56 -4.22 -1.94
CA ASP A 55 -2.60 -5.24 -1.93
C ASP A 55 -3.99 -4.63 -1.69
N VAL A 56 -4.33 -3.58 -2.42
CA VAL A 56 -5.59 -2.86 -2.28
C VAL A 56 -6.34 -2.77 -3.60
N LEU A 57 -7.61 -3.18 -3.56
CA LEU A 57 -8.57 -2.98 -4.64
C LEU A 57 -9.38 -1.70 -4.41
N ASP A 58 -9.77 -1.46 -3.15
CA ASP A 58 -10.62 -0.34 -2.76
C ASP A 58 -10.51 -0.04 -1.26
N PHE A 59 -11.08 1.09 -0.86
CA PHE A 59 -11.19 1.52 0.52
C PHE A 59 -12.65 1.81 0.88
N GLU A 60 -13.04 1.50 2.11
CA GLU A 60 -14.24 2.09 2.69
C GLU A 60 -14.03 3.60 2.88
N GLU A 61 -15.12 4.38 2.83
CA GLU A 61 -15.06 5.84 2.87
C GLU A 61 -14.27 6.40 4.07
N GLN A 62 -14.46 5.81 5.25
CA GLN A 62 -13.76 6.25 6.47
C GLN A 62 -12.26 5.96 6.43
N GLU A 63 -11.84 4.86 5.81
CA GLU A 63 -10.42 4.51 5.65
C GLU A 63 -9.77 5.39 4.57
N PHE A 64 -10.48 5.65 3.47
CA PHE A 64 -10.04 6.55 2.41
C PHE A 64 -9.79 7.97 2.92
N LYS A 65 -10.63 8.47 3.84
CA LYS A 65 -10.47 9.78 4.47
C LYS A 65 -9.15 9.94 5.24
N LYS A 66 -8.58 8.87 5.76
CA LYS A 66 -7.27 8.91 6.46
C LYS A 66 -6.11 9.24 5.53
N LEU A 67 -6.30 9.06 4.22
CA LEU A 67 -5.27 9.26 3.19
C LEU A 67 -5.24 10.70 2.61
N PHE A 68 -6.09 11.60 3.09
CA PHE A 68 -6.11 12.97 2.57
C PHE A 68 -4.84 13.76 2.92
N LYS A 69 -4.34 14.52 1.96
CA LYS A 69 -3.25 15.50 2.10
C LYS A 69 -1.98 14.94 2.75
N LEU A 70 -1.64 13.71 2.45
CA LEU A 70 -0.38 13.11 2.87
C LEU A 70 0.81 13.83 2.24
N ASP A 71 1.95 13.82 2.92
CA ASP A 71 3.22 14.23 2.34
C ASP A 71 3.72 13.18 1.34
N LEU A 72 3.53 11.89 1.67
CA LEU A 72 3.86 10.78 0.80
C LEU A 72 2.79 9.68 0.87
N LEU A 73 2.32 9.24 -0.29
CA LEU A 73 1.49 8.06 -0.46
C LEU A 73 2.23 7.03 -1.32
N ILE A 74 2.50 5.86 -0.78
CA ILE A 74 2.94 4.69 -1.55
C ILE A 74 1.73 3.78 -1.73
N ILE A 75 1.37 3.48 -2.98
CA ILE A 75 0.10 2.83 -3.28
C ILE A 75 0.25 1.78 -4.38
N ASP A 76 -0.54 0.72 -4.24
CA ASP A 76 -0.73 -0.33 -5.25
C ASP A 76 -1.15 0.27 -6.61
N CYS A 77 -0.52 -0.20 -7.68
CA CYS A 77 -0.90 0.09 -9.04
C CYS A 77 -0.49 -1.10 -9.93
N LEU A 78 -1.26 -2.18 -9.88
CA LEU A 78 -0.83 -3.47 -10.44
C LEU A 78 -0.59 -3.41 -11.94
N ARG A 79 -1.52 -2.78 -12.71
CA ARG A 79 -1.51 -2.74 -14.17
C ARG A 79 -2.50 -1.68 -14.71
N PHE A 80 -2.57 -1.54 -16.03
CA PHE A 80 -3.52 -0.62 -16.68
C PHE A 80 -4.96 -1.14 -16.61
N GLU A 81 -5.17 -2.42 -16.90
CA GLU A 81 -6.49 -3.04 -16.93
C GLU A 81 -7.01 -3.36 -15.52
N PRO A 82 -8.34 -3.28 -15.29
CA PRO A 82 -8.96 -3.65 -14.02
C PRO A 82 -8.56 -5.04 -13.53
N HIS A 83 -8.41 -5.17 -12.22
CA HIS A 83 -8.11 -6.44 -11.56
C HIS A 83 -9.10 -6.72 -10.43
N LYS A 84 -9.27 -7.99 -10.06
CA LYS A 84 -10.27 -8.42 -9.06
C LYS A 84 -9.87 -8.13 -7.62
N THR A 85 -8.59 -7.90 -7.37
CA THR A 85 -8.04 -7.76 -6.02
C THR A 85 -7.11 -6.56 -5.85
N HIS A 86 -6.67 -5.91 -6.95
CA HIS A 86 -5.72 -4.81 -6.93
C HIS A 86 -6.25 -3.59 -7.67
N ALA A 87 -5.80 -2.42 -7.26
CA ALA A 87 -6.05 -1.18 -7.96
C ALA A 87 -5.31 -1.17 -9.32
N HIS A 88 -5.96 -0.62 -10.31
CA HIS A 88 -5.42 -0.39 -11.64
C HIS A 88 -5.13 1.09 -11.85
N PHE A 89 -4.40 1.41 -12.89
CA PHE A 89 -3.87 2.74 -13.15
C PHE A 89 -4.92 3.86 -13.06
N ASP A 90 -6.02 3.76 -13.81
CA ASP A 90 -7.05 4.81 -13.86
C ASP A 90 -7.66 5.08 -12.48
N LYS A 91 -7.96 4.02 -11.72
CA LYS A 91 -8.49 4.13 -10.37
C LYS A 91 -7.52 4.84 -9.43
N VAL A 92 -6.23 4.52 -9.51
CA VAL A 92 -5.20 5.19 -8.70
C VAL A 92 -5.06 6.66 -9.09
N MET A 93 -5.13 6.99 -10.38
CA MET A 93 -5.12 8.38 -10.85
C MET A 93 -6.32 9.18 -10.34
N GLU A 94 -7.51 8.58 -10.25
CA GLU A 94 -8.67 9.20 -9.61
C GLU A 94 -8.44 9.45 -8.12
N TRP A 95 -7.89 8.46 -7.40
CA TRP A 95 -7.57 8.62 -5.98
C TRP A 95 -6.56 9.74 -5.74
N ILE A 96 -5.51 9.85 -6.53
CA ILE A 96 -4.51 10.93 -6.43
C ILE A 96 -5.17 12.30 -6.60
N LYS A 97 -6.08 12.44 -7.55
CA LYS A 97 -6.82 13.70 -7.77
C LYS A 97 -7.68 14.09 -6.56
N ILE A 98 -8.29 13.11 -5.90
CA ILE A 98 -9.16 13.32 -4.74
C ILE A 98 -8.33 13.57 -3.48
N LEU A 99 -7.36 12.69 -3.19
CA LEU A 99 -6.57 12.69 -1.95
C LEU A 99 -5.54 13.82 -1.89
N LYS A 100 -5.02 14.25 -3.04
CA LYS A 100 -4.04 15.33 -3.20
C LYS A 100 -2.78 15.16 -2.34
N PRO A 101 -2.10 14.01 -2.39
CA PRO A 101 -0.82 13.85 -1.71
C PRO A 101 0.23 14.78 -2.34
N LYS A 102 1.22 15.22 -1.55
CA LYS A 102 2.34 16.02 -2.09
C LYS A 102 3.21 15.19 -3.03
N LYS A 103 3.41 13.92 -2.70
CA LYS A 103 4.12 12.95 -3.54
C LYS A 103 3.41 11.60 -3.50
N THR A 104 3.37 10.91 -4.64
CA THR A 104 2.89 9.54 -4.76
C THR A 104 3.96 8.64 -5.35
N ILE A 105 4.08 7.44 -4.84
CA ILE A 105 4.89 6.36 -5.43
C ILE A 105 3.95 5.22 -5.79
N LEU A 106 3.92 4.84 -7.05
CA LEU A 106 3.21 3.66 -7.53
C LEU A 106 4.09 2.44 -7.31
N THR A 107 3.55 1.41 -6.70
CA THR A 107 4.27 0.16 -6.42
C THR A 107 3.43 -1.06 -6.78
N HIS A 108 3.96 -2.24 -6.58
CA HIS A 108 3.28 -3.52 -6.86
C HIS A 108 2.91 -3.71 -8.35
N MET A 109 3.63 -3.04 -9.24
CA MET A 109 3.41 -3.17 -10.69
C MET A 109 3.82 -4.57 -11.16
N ASN A 110 3.01 -5.17 -12.01
CA ASN A 110 3.31 -6.45 -12.62
C ASN A 110 4.20 -6.28 -13.87
N TYR A 111 4.59 -7.40 -14.47
CA TYR A 111 5.46 -7.44 -15.65
C TYR A 111 4.85 -6.84 -16.95
N GLU A 112 3.53 -6.58 -16.96
CA GLU A 112 2.84 -5.97 -18.11
C GLU A 112 3.04 -4.45 -18.16
N VAL A 113 3.51 -3.84 -17.05
CA VAL A 113 3.69 -2.39 -16.94
C VAL A 113 5.09 -2.01 -17.39
N ASP A 114 5.20 -1.37 -18.54
CA ASP A 114 6.44 -0.75 -18.98
C ASP A 114 6.73 0.52 -18.16
N TYR A 115 7.95 0.61 -17.61
CA TYR A 115 8.36 1.66 -16.69
C TYR A 115 8.39 3.05 -17.33
N ASP A 116 8.92 3.15 -18.53
CA ASP A 116 9.04 4.43 -19.24
C ASP A 116 7.66 4.91 -19.71
N TYR A 117 6.83 3.98 -20.15
CA TYR A 117 5.47 4.29 -20.55
C TYR A 117 4.63 4.83 -19.40
N ILE A 118 4.57 4.13 -18.25
CA ILE A 118 3.80 4.61 -17.08
C ILE A 118 4.37 5.93 -16.58
N SER A 119 5.70 6.11 -16.59
CA SER A 119 6.36 7.37 -16.20
C SER A 119 5.93 8.56 -17.04
N SER A 120 5.62 8.33 -18.32
CA SER A 120 5.13 9.38 -19.24
C SER A 120 3.68 9.79 -19.00
N LEU A 121 2.88 8.95 -18.31
CA LEU A 121 1.44 9.15 -18.11
C LEU A 121 1.09 9.77 -16.75
N VAL A 122 1.95 9.61 -15.76
CA VAL A 122 1.67 10.08 -14.39
C VAL A 122 1.86 11.58 -14.21
N PRO A 123 1.14 12.24 -13.29
CA PRO A 123 1.36 13.64 -12.97
C PRO A 123 2.75 13.86 -12.34
N SER A 124 3.24 15.11 -12.38
CA SER A 124 4.60 15.49 -11.97
C SER A 124 4.97 15.17 -10.51
N ASN A 125 3.99 14.93 -9.65
CA ASN A 125 4.19 14.53 -8.26
C ASN A 125 3.99 13.03 -8.02
N CYS A 126 3.85 12.23 -9.09
CA CYS A 126 3.66 10.80 -9.03
C CYS A 126 4.80 10.08 -9.79
N TYR A 127 5.33 9.03 -9.21
CA TYR A 127 6.48 8.31 -9.74
C TYR A 127 6.27 6.80 -9.62
N PRO A 128 6.50 6.00 -10.64
CA PRO A 128 6.60 4.54 -10.49
C PRO A 128 7.83 4.19 -9.66
N ALA A 129 7.69 3.19 -8.79
CA ALA A 129 8.79 2.67 -7.99
C ALA A 129 9.77 1.86 -8.84
N PHE A 130 11.02 1.80 -8.39
CA PHE A 130 12.05 0.90 -8.92
C PHE A 130 12.88 0.33 -7.77
N ASP A 131 13.52 -0.81 -7.99
CA ASP A 131 14.33 -1.48 -6.99
C ASP A 131 15.52 -0.61 -6.55
N GLY A 132 15.62 -0.39 -5.25
CA GLY A 132 16.62 0.51 -4.68
C GLY A 132 16.20 1.98 -4.58
N MET A 133 14.97 2.35 -4.95
CA MET A 133 14.46 3.71 -4.76
C MET A 133 14.49 4.11 -3.28
N ILE A 134 15.05 5.27 -2.98
CA ILE A 134 15.08 5.86 -1.63
C ILE A 134 14.24 7.13 -1.64
N VAL A 135 13.25 7.19 -0.77
CA VAL A 135 12.38 8.36 -0.58
C VAL A 135 12.53 8.87 0.85
N LYS A 136 12.88 10.14 0.99
CA LYS A 136 12.90 10.81 2.31
C LYS A 136 11.52 11.38 2.61
N VAL A 137 11.04 11.17 3.84
CA VAL A 137 9.75 11.63 4.37
C VAL A 137 9.98 12.64 5.49
#